data_2d4731985cb408ada77005d5109d885e
#
_entry.id   2d4731985cb408ada77005d5109d885e
#
_cell.length_a   1.000
_cell.length_b   1.000
_cell.length_c   1.000
_cell.angle_alpha   90.00
_cell.angle_beta   90.00
_cell.angle_gamma   90.00
#
_symmetry.space_group_name_H-M   'P 1'
#
loop_
_entity.id
_entity.type
_entity.pdbx_description
1 polymer ?
#
loop_
_entity_poly.entity_id
_entity_poly.type
_entity_poly.pdbx_seq_one_letter_code
_entity_poly.pdbx_strand_id
1 'polypeptide(L)'
;AIARSTLAQWVGECGVQLQPLVDALAAEMLSYRVLHADETPVAMLKPAGQRDGKTHRAYLWSYCTTGFNPMRAVVFDFADSRGGQHVRAFLGLPGTEHKPGWKGKLVSDDFSGYKACFELGVTEAGCMAHARRKFHKLWANHGSTVGEQALKFFIQLYEIEREAKDLAADERKAIRQDKTQPIADA
;
A
#
# COMPACT_ATOMS: atom_id res chain seq x y z
N ALA A 1 14.96 3.49 38.14
CA ALA A 1 14.74 3.10 36.74
C ALA A 1 13.25 3.17 36.45
N ILE A 2 12.86 3.66 35.25
CA ILE A 2 11.46 3.75 34.84
C ILE A 2 11.00 2.34 34.37
N ALA A 3 9.83 1.90 34.84
CA ALA A 3 9.28 0.61 34.48
C ALA A 3 8.91 0.57 32.96
N ARG A 4 9.09 -0.58 32.33
CA ARG A 4 8.73 -0.76 30.90
C ARG A 4 7.25 -0.49 30.63
N SER A 5 6.37 -0.83 31.57
CA SER A 5 4.93 -0.55 31.49
C SER A 5 4.64 0.95 31.44
N THR A 6 5.34 1.75 32.23
CA THR A 6 5.21 3.21 32.24
C THR A 6 5.66 3.81 30.89
N LEU A 7 6.77 3.33 30.33
CA LEU A 7 7.22 3.77 28.99
C LEU A 7 6.20 3.40 27.91
N ALA A 8 5.66 2.19 27.95
CA ALA A 8 4.64 1.76 27.01
C ALA A 8 3.36 2.60 27.10
N GLN A 9 2.94 2.94 28.33
CA GLN A 9 1.79 3.83 28.55
C GLN A 9 2.04 5.22 27.96
N TRP A 10 3.20 5.84 28.23
CA TRP A 10 3.54 7.16 27.68
C TRP A 10 3.56 7.17 26.16
N VAL A 11 4.10 6.12 25.52
CA VAL A 11 4.07 5.98 24.05
C VAL A 11 2.64 5.92 23.54
N GLY A 12 1.77 5.16 24.22
CA GLY A 12 0.35 5.09 23.86
C GLY A 12 -0.36 6.44 24.02
N GLU A 13 -0.13 7.16 25.12
CA GLU A 13 -0.70 8.49 25.36
C GLU A 13 -0.22 9.51 24.30
N CYS A 14 1.07 9.50 23.97
CA CYS A 14 1.60 10.32 22.87
C CYS A 14 0.93 10.00 21.54
N GLY A 15 0.72 8.71 21.24
CA GLY A 15 0.03 8.29 20.02
C GLY A 15 -1.39 8.87 19.92
N VAL A 16 -2.17 8.79 21.01
CA VAL A 16 -3.52 9.37 21.07
C VAL A 16 -3.49 10.90 20.87
N GLN A 17 -2.53 11.60 21.47
CA GLN A 17 -2.42 13.06 21.32
C GLN A 17 -1.96 13.49 19.94
N LEU A 18 -1.21 12.65 19.23
CA LEU A 18 -0.78 12.90 17.85
C LEU A 18 -1.84 12.54 16.80
N GLN A 19 -2.92 11.84 17.18
CA GLN A 19 -3.96 11.41 16.26
C GLN A 19 -4.52 12.54 15.38
N PRO A 20 -4.81 13.76 15.89
CA PRO A 20 -5.29 14.85 15.03
C PRO A 20 -4.33 15.24 13.89
N LEU A 21 -3.01 15.09 14.10
CA LEU A 21 -2.02 15.34 13.06
C LEU A 21 -2.04 14.22 12.00
N VAL A 22 -2.21 12.97 12.42
CA VAL A 22 -2.36 11.83 11.51
C VAL A 22 -3.63 11.97 10.69
N ASP A 23 -4.74 12.39 11.31
CA ASP A 23 -6.02 12.61 10.63
C ASP A 23 -5.92 13.75 9.59
N ALA A 24 -5.26 14.85 9.94
CA ALA A 24 -4.99 15.95 9.00
C ALA A 24 -4.11 15.49 7.83
N LEU A 25 -3.07 14.70 8.10
CA LEU A 25 -2.21 14.13 7.06
C LEU A 25 -2.98 13.17 6.14
N ALA A 26 -3.81 12.31 6.70
CA ALA A 26 -4.67 11.39 5.95
C ALA A 26 -5.66 12.17 5.06
N ALA A 27 -6.29 13.23 5.59
CA ALA A 27 -7.21 14.08 4.85
C ALA A 27 -6.52 14.75 3.64
N GLU A 28 -5.31 15.26 3.83
CA GLU A 28 -4.50 15.83 2.74
C GLU A 28 -4.16 14.75 1.70
N MET A 29 -3.73 13.57 2.12
CA MET A 29 -3.42 12.47 1.21
C MET A 29 -4.63 12.03 0.38
N LEU A 30 -5.81 12.02 0.97
CA LEU A 30 -7.08 11.69 0.29
C LEU A 30 -7.53 12.78 -0.70
N SER A 31 -6.91 13.95 -0.72
CA SER A 31 -7.09 14.95 -1.80
C SER A 31 -6.42 14.54 -3.11
N TYR A 32 -5.45 13.64 -3.08
CA TYR A 32 -4.70 13.20 -4.25
C TYR A 32 -5.41 12.09 -5.01
N ARG A 33 -5.15 12.02 -6.32
CA ARG A 33 -5.81 11.07 -7.23
C ARG A 33 -5.22 9.67 -7.21
N VAL A 34 -4.01 9.48 -6.69
CA VAL A 34 -3.31 8.20 -6.68
C VAL A 34 -2.68 7.98 -5.32
N LEU A 35 -2.99 6.85 -4.71
CA LEU A 35 -2.38 6.37 -3.47
C LEU A 35 -1.86 4.94 -3.67
N HIS A 36 -0.87 4.58 -2.87
CA HIS A 36 -0.41 3.20 -2.72
C HIS A 36 -0.90 2.67 -1.37
N ALA A 37 -1.26 1.40 -1.34
CA ALA A 37 -1.57 0.68 -0.10
C ALA A 37 -0.85 -0.66 -0.06
N ASP A 38 -0.39 -1.02 1.14
CA ASP A 38 0.22 -2.31 1.44
C ASP A 38 -0.03 -2.65 2.91
N GLU A 39 -0.02 -3.93 3.27
CA GLU A 39 -0.17 -4.35 4.65
C GLU A 39 0.90 -5.37 5.04
N THR A 40 1.54 -5.12 6.17
CA THR A 40 2.60 -5.96 6.72
C THR A 40 2.14 -6.66 7.99
N PRO A 41 2.28 -8.00 8.10
CA PRO A 41 1.94 -8.71 9.32
C PRO A 41 2.91 -8.35 10.45
N VAL A 42 2.37 -8.09 11.63
CA VAL A 42 3.12 -7.83 12.86
C VAL A 42 2.65 -8.75 13.97
N ALA A 43 3.56 -9.15 14.85
CA ALA A 43 3.22 -9.97 16.00
C ALA A 43 2.75 -9.07 17.15
N MET A 44 1.51 -9.25 17.59
CA MET A 44 0.93 -8.56 18.72
C MET A 44 0.84 -9.50 19.93
N LEU A 45 1.18 -9.02 21.12
CA LEU A 45 0.98 -9.77 22.36
C LEU A 45 -0.51 -9.88 22.65
N LYS A 46 -0.96 -11.06 23.03
CA LYS A 46 -2.34 -11.25 23.50
C LYS A 46 -2.59 -10.50 24.82
N PRO A 47 -3.82 -10.04 25.05
CA PRO A 47 -4.21 -9.42 26.33
C PRO A 47 -3.89 -10.29 27.54
N ALA A 48 -3.72 -9.67 28.69
CA ALA A 48 -3.54 -10.39 29.96
C ALA A 48 -4.75 -11.30 30.22
N GLY A 49 -4.52 -12.54 30.62
CA GLY A 49 -5.56 -13.56 30.79
C GLY A 49 -5.80 -14.48 29.58
N GLN A 50 -5.37 -14.10 28.37
CA GLN A 50 -5.42 -14.94 27.18
C GLN A 50 -4.00 -15.36 26.69
N ARG A 51 -3.01 -15.18 27.56
CA ARG A 51 -1.60 -15.48 27.23
C ARG A 51 -1.35 -16.98 27.36
N ASP A 52 -1.45 -17.69 26.25
CA ASP A 52 -1.03 -19.08 26.08
C ASP A 52 0.43 -19.19 25.57
N GLY A 53 1.22 -18.12 25.74
CA GLY A 53 2.59 -17.99 25.20
C GLY A 53 2.67 -17.67 23.72
N LYS A 54 1.54 -17.53 23.02
CA LYS A 54 1.48 -17.24 21.58
C LYS A 54 1.15 -15.77 21.33
N THR A 55 1.66 -15.25 20.22
CA THR A 55 1.27 -13.93 19.68
C THR A 55 0.04 -14.05 18.79
N HIS A 56 -0.72 -12.96 18.69
CA HIS A 56 -1.72 -12.78 17.66
C HIS A 56 -1.09 -12.10 16.45
N ARG A 57 -1.50 -12.49 15.22
CA ARG A 57 -1.06 -11.81 14.00
C ARG A 57 -1.97 -10.61 13.75
N ALA A 58 -1.41 -9.43 13.94
CA ALA A 58 -1.98 -8.15 13.58
C ALA A 58 -1.32 -7.61 12.29
N TYR A 59 -1.76 -6.47 11.79
CA TYR A 59 -1.28 -5.88 10.55
C TYR A 59 -1.03 -4.39 10.70
N LEU A 60 0.06 -3.93 10.12
CA LEU A 60 0.34 -2.53 9.91
C LEU A 60 0.01 -2.21 8.46
N TRP A 61 -1.06 -1.45 8.25
CA TRP A 61 -1.45 -0.91 6.96
C TRP A 61 -0.66 0.35 6.68
N SER A 62 -0.12 0.48 5.49
CA SER A 62 0.60 1.68 5.05
C SER A 62 -0.07 2.26 3.82
N TYR A 63 -0.35 3.56 3.88
CA TYR A 63 -0.91 4.33 2.77
C TYR A 63 0.10 5.40 2.38
N CYS A 64 0.51 5.44 1.11
CA CYS A 64 1.56 6.34 0.66
C CYS A 64 1.07 7.20 -0.52
N THR A 65 1.52 8.44 -0.56
CA THR A 65 1.44 9.27 -1.77
C THR A 65 2.45 8.78 -2.81
N THR A 66 2.28 9.18 -4.08
CA THR A 66 3.25 8.88 -5.12
C THR A 66 4.43 9.84 -5.07
N GLY A 67 5.55 9.46 -5.71
CA GLY A 67 6.70 10.36 -5.88
C GLY A 67 6.44 11.60 -6.74
N PHE A 68 5.27 11.69 -7.39
CA PHE A 68 4.85 12.79 -8.25
C PHE A 68 3.85 13.73 -7.57
N ASN A 69 3.42 13.44 -6.34
CA ASN A 69 2.59 14.34 -5.57
C ASN A 69 3.43 15.49 -4.98
N PRO A 70 2.84 16.68 -4.77
CA PRO A 70 3.52 17.80 -4.11
C PRO A 70 4.07 17.43 -2.74
N MET A 71 3.30 16.65 -1.97
CA MET A 71 3.72 16.14 -0.67
C MET A 71 4.00 14.64 -0.76
N ARG A 72 5.15 14.22 -0.26
CA ARG A 72 5.49 12.82 -0.04
C ARG A 72 5.19 12.46 1.40
N ALA A 73 4.21 11.61 1.59
CA ALA A 73 3.72 11.24 2.90
C ALA A 73 3.37 9.76 2.97
N VAL A 74 3.42 9.23 4.18
CA VAL A 74 2.93 7.91 4.53
C VAL A 74 2.13 8.00 5.82
N VAL A 75 0.96 7.33 5.84
CA VAL A 75 0.19 7.10 7.05
C VAL A 75 0.22 5.61 7.34
N PHE A 76 0.46 5.27 8.59
CA PHE A 76 0.37 3.91 9.11
C PHE A 76 -0.88 3.77 9.96
N ASP A 77 -1.61 2.69 9.72
CA ASP A 77 -2.78 2.32 10.49
C ASP A 77 -2.58 0.89 11.03
N PHE A 78 -2.78 0.72 12.33
CA PHE A 78 -2.66 -0.58 12.99
C PHE A 78 -4.02 -1.25 13.07
N ALA A 79 -4.08 -2.53 12.66
CA ALA A 79 -5.28 -3.32 12.74
C ALA A 79 -4.99 -4.72 13.31
N ASP A 80 -5.93 -5.25 14.06
CA ASP A 80 -5.85 -6.61 14.64
C ASP A 80 -6.11 -7.73 13.62
N SER A 81 -6.51 -7.36 12.41
CA SER A 81 -6.84 -8.29 11.32
C SER A 81 -6.39 -7.78 9.95
N ARG A 82 -6.39 -8.68 8.95
CA ARG A 82 -6.13 -8.36 7.54
C ARG A 82 -7.42 -8.04 6.77
N GLY A 83 -8.50 -7.70 7.47
CA GLY A 83 -9.80 -7.49 6.82
C GLY A 83 -9.84 -6.26 5.92
N GLY A 84 -10.48 -6.36 4.75
CA GLY A 84 -10.62 -5.23 3.82
C GLY A 84 -11.45 -4.05 4.36
N GLN A 85 -12.11 -4.21 5.52
CA GLN A 85 -12.78 -3.10 6.20
C GLN A 85 -11.82 -1.97 6.60
N HIS A 86 -10.55 -2.29 6.92
CA HIS A 86 -9.56 -1.28 7.32
C HIS A 86 -9.24 -0.33 6.16
N VAL A 87 -8.95 -0.86 4.99
CA VAL A 87 -8.70 0.00 3.81
C VAL A 87 -9.97 0.77 3.40
N ARG A 88 -11.16 0.18 3.51
CA ARG A 88 -12.42 0.91 3.24
C ARG A 88 -12.63 2.06 4.23
N ALA A 89 -12.35 1.84 5.51
CA ALA A 89 -12.44 2.88 6.52
C ALA A 89 -11.47 4.03 6.23
N PHE A 90 -10.19 3.72 5.95
CA PHE A 90 -9.21 4.73 5.59
C PHE A 90 -9.64 5.56 4.37
N LEU A 91 -10.16 4.92 3.33
CA LEU A 91 -10.60 5.58 2.10
C LEU A 91 -11.98 6.25 2.24
N GLY A 92 -12.64 6.19 3.39
CA GLY A 92 -13.97 6.78 3.64
C GLY A 92 -15.08 6.21 2.73
N LEU A 93 -15.00 4.93 2.36
CA LEU A 93 -15.94 4.32 1.42
C LEU A 93 -17.28 4.00 2.10
N PRO A 94 -18.39 3.82 1.32
CA PRO A 94 -19.70 3.48 1.86
C PRO A 94 -19.66 2.30 2.85
N GLY A 95 -20.46 2.41 3.92
CA GLY A 95 -20.43 1.47 5.03
C GLY A 95 -19.40 1.81 6.12
N THR A 96 -18.75 2.96 6.02
CA THR A 96 -17.86 3.54 7.03
C THR A 96 -18.38 4.89 7.50
N GLU A 97 -17.89 5.39 8.63
CA GLU A 97 -18.37 6.65 9.22
C GLU A 97 -17.91 7.91 8.45
N HIS A 98 -16.91 7.78 7.58
CA HIS A 98 -16.30 8.90 6.86
C HIS A 98 -16.96 9.13 5.49
N LYS A 99 -17.24 10.39 5.14
CA LYS A 99 -17.79 10.83 3.84
C LYS A 99 -17.13 12.14 3.40
N PRO A 100 -16.97 12.37 2.07
CA PRO A 100 -17.25 11.50 0.94
C PRO A 100 -16.16 10.47 0.70
N GLY A 101 -16.50 9.29 0.18
CA GLY A 101 -15.54 8.23 -0.14
C GLY A 101 -14.56 8.65 -1.25
N TRP A 102 -13.30 8.30 -1.06
CA TRP A 102 -12.24 8.54 -2.04
C TRP A 102 -12.46 7.68 -3.31
N LYS A 103 -12.28 8.28 -4.49
CA LYS A 103 -12.49 7.64 -5.79
C LYS A 103 -11.29 7.78 -6.72
N GLY A 104 -10.10 7.73 -6.17
CA GLY A 104 -8.87 7.78 -6.94
C GLY A 104 -8.43 6.41 -7.46
N LYS A 105 -7.14 6.32 -7.81
CA LYS A 105 -6.47 5.09 -8.23
C LYS A 105 -5.67 4.53 -7.07
N LEU A 106 -5.96 3.30 -6.64
CA LEU A 106 -5.24 2.61 -5.58
C LEU A 106 -4.25 1.63 -6.20
N VAL A 107 -2.97 1.86 -5.94
CA VAL A 107 -1.90 0.93 -6.32
C VAL A 107 -1.70 -0.04 -5.16
N SER A 108 -2.05 -1.30 -5.36
CA SER A 108 -1.92 -2.35 -4.34
C SER A 108 -1.42 -3.67 -4.95
N ASP A 109 -1.15 -4.64 -4.08
CA ASP A 109 -0.99 -6.01 -4.54
C ASP A 109 -2.36 -6.64 -4.86
N ASP A 110 -2.35 -7.94 -5.20
CA ASP A 110 -3.54 -8.73 -5.55
C ASP A 110 -4.26 -9.31 -4.31
N PHE A 111 -4.18 -8.67 -3.17
CA PHE A 111 -4.89 -9.12 -1.99
C PHE A 111 -6.39 -8.89 -2.11
N SER A 112 -7.18 -9.95 -1.87
CA SER A 112 -8.64 -9.91 -2.04
C SER A 112 -9.36 -8.88 -1.16
N GLY A 113 -8.73 -8.41 -0.08
CA GLY A 113 -9.29 -7.38 0.80
C GLY A 113 -9.50 -6.02 0.12
N TYR A 114 -8.80 -5.75 -0.99
CA TYR A 114 -8.96 -4.51 -1.76
C TYR A 114 -10.16 -4.55 -2.73
N LYS A 115 -10.66 -5.75 -3.11
CA LYS A 115 -11.68 -5.90 -4.16
C LYS A 115 -12.94 -5.11 -3.91
N ALA A 116 -13.42 -5.11 -2.66
CA ALA A 116 -14.60 -4.33 -2.30
C ALA A 116 -14.43 -2.80 -2.49
N CYS A 117 -13.20 -2.28 -2.45
CA CYS A 117 -12.93 -0.87 -2.74
C CYS A 117 -13.17 -0.57 -4.23
N PHE A 118 -12.79 -1.48 -5.10
CA PHE A 118 -12.93 -1.33 -6.55
C PHE A 118 -14.41 -1.40 -6.97
N GLU A 119 -15.19 -2.29 -6.36
CA GLU A 119 -16.64 -2.35 -6.54
C GLU A 119 -17.34 -1.06 -6.08
N LEU A 120 -16.76 -0.35 -5.12
CA LEU A 120 -17.26 0.93 -4.60
C LEU A 120 -16.75 2.16 -5.36
N GLY A 121 -16.07 1.97 -6.48
CA GLY A 121 -15.68 3.03 -7.43
C GLY A 121 -14.24 3.54 -7.32
N VAL A 122 -13.39 2.89 -6.52
CA VAL A 122 -11.94 3.10 -6.56
C VAL A 122 -11.38 2.42 -7.82
N THR A 123 -10.49 3.07 -8.54
CA THR A 123 -9.83 2.44 -9.71
C THR A 123 -8.69 1.55 -9.23
N GLU A 124 -8.70 0.29 -9.64
CA GLU A 124 -7.61 -0.65 -9.39
C GLU A 124 -6.37 -0.30 -10.22
N ALA A 125 -5.20 -0.36 -9.60
CA ALA A 125 -3.91 -0.34 -10.27
C ALA A 125 -2.99 -1.38 -9.63
N GLY A 126 -2.55 -2.37 -10.42
CA GLY A 126 -1.68 -3.44 -9.93
C GLY A 126 -0.27 -2.93 -9.61
N CYS A 127 0.28 -3.33 -8.47
CA CYS A 127 1.64 -3.01 -8.10
C CYS A 127 2.64 -3.86 -8.89
N MET A 128 3.35 -3.25 -9.85
CA MET A 128 4.34 -3.93 -10.70
C MET A 128 5.50 -4.53 -9.90
N ALA A 129 5.88 -3.96 -8.76
CA ALA A 129 6.89 -4.52 -7.89
C ALA A 129 6.45 -5.86 -7.26
N HIS A 130 5.17 -5.97 -6.87
CA HIS A 130 4.58 -7.21 -6.36
C HIS A 130 4.46 -8.26 -7.47
N ALA A 131 4.00 -7.87 -8.65
CA ALA A 131 3.96 -8.76 -9.82
C ALA A 131 5.36 -9.30 -10.15
N ARG A 132 6.36 -8.42 -10.28
CA ARG A 132 7.76 -8.83 -10.50
C ARG A 132 8.25 -9.81 -9.43
N ARG A 133 7.93 -9.60 -8.16
CA ARG A 133 8.34 -10.49 -7.07
C ARG A 133 7.76 -11.89 -7.23
N LYS A 134 6.52 -12.03 -7.71
CA LYS A 134 5.90 -13.33 -8.00
C LYS A 134 6.69 -14.09 -9.09
N PHE A 135 7.01 -13.43 -10.19
CA PHE A 135 7.80 -14.04 -11.27
C PHE A 135 9.24 -14.34 -10.86
N HIS A 136 9.87 -13.45 -10.06
CA HIS A 136 11.20 -13.72 -9.52
C HIS A 136 11.23 -14.98 -8.64
N LYS A 137 10.23 -15.17 -7.77
CA LYS A 137 10.11 -16.38 -6.95
C LYS A 137 9.91 -17.63 -7.82
N LEU A 138 9.10 -17.53 -8.86
CA LEU A 138 8.86 -18.63 -9.80
C LEU A 138 10.16 -19.05 -10.51
N TRP A 139 10.94 -18.08 -10.98
CA TRP A 139 12.24 -18.34 -11.59
C TRP A 139 13.27 -18.88 -10.57
N ALA A 140 13.44 -18.22 -9.44
CA ALA A 140 14.47 -18.56 -8.45
C ALA A 140 14.25 -19.94 -7.79
N ASN A 141 12.97 -20.32 -7.55
CA ASN A 141 12.66 -21.57 -6.87
C ASN A 141 12.49 -22.75 -7.82
N HIS A 142 12.13 -22.51 -9.08
CA HIS A 142 11.74 -23.57 -10.01
C HIS A 142 12.46 -23.51 -11.37
N GLY A 143 13.36 -22.56 -11.59
CA GLY A 143 14.04 -22.39 -12.87
C GLY A 143 13.08 -22.11 -14.04
N SER A 144 11.90 -21.53 -13.77
CA SER A 144 10.82 -21.34 -14.76
C SER A 144 11.26 -20.41 -15.89
N THR A 145 11.17 -20.89 -17.13
CA THR A 145 11.44 -20.09 -18.33
C THR A 145 10.43 -18.95 -18.49
N VAL A 146 9.17 -19.15 -18.09
CA VAL A 146 8.14 -18.11 -18.06
C VAL A 146 8.53 -17.02 -17.04
N GLY A 147 9.01 -17.43 -15.85
CA GLY A 147 9.51 -16.48 -14.85
C GLY A 147 10.69 -15.66 -15.37
N GLU A 148 11.64 -16.30 -16.07
CA GLU A 148 12.78 -15.62 -16.67
C GLU A 148 12.37 -14.62 -17.76
N GLN A 149 11.47 -15.02 -18.66
CA GLN A 149 10.97 -14.14 -19.71
C GLN A 149 10.25 -12.93 -19.12
N ALA A 150 9.35 -13.15 -18.16
CA ALA A 150 8.66 -12.06 -17.48
C ALA A 150 9.66 -11.07 -16.82
N LEU A 151 10.73 -11.56 -16.19
CA LEU A 151 11.75 -10.70 -15.62
C LEU A 151 12.47 -9.83 -16.67
N LYS A 152 12.70 -10.35 -17.87
CA LYS A 152 13.25 -9.56 -18.99
C LYS A 152 12.31 -8.42 -19.40
N PHE A 153 11.01 -8.66 -19.47
CA PHE A 153 10.02 -7.59 -19.69
C PHE A 153 10.04 -6.54 -18.57
N PHE A 154 10.08 -6.96 -17.31
CA PHE A 154 10.20 -6.02 -16.19
C PHE A 154 11.46 -5.15 -16.24
N ILE A 155 12.59 -5.70 -16.70
CA ILE A 155 13.83 -4.91 -16.88
C ILE A 155 13.57 -3.80 -17.91
N GLN A 156 13.00 -4.12 -19.08
CA GLN A 156 12.70 -3.13 -20.11
C GLN A 156 11.73 -2.06 -19.61
N LEU A 157 10.65 -2.45 -18.92
CA LEU A 157 9.68 -1.52 -18.35
C LEU A 157 10.34 -0.56 -17.35
N TYR A 158 11.23 -1.05 -16.49
CA TYR A 158 11.94 -0.21 -15.52
C TYR A 158 12.99 0.69 -16.17
N GLU A 159 13.57 0.30 -17.31
CA GLU A 159 14.45 1.17 -18.09
C GLU A 159 13.68 2.36 -18.66
N ILE A 160 12.51 2.12 -19.23
CA ILE A 160 11.62 3.17 -19.75
C ILE A 160 11.19 4.11 -18.60
N GLU A 161 10.85 3.57 -17.43
CA GLU A 161 10.49 4.39 -16.27
C GLU A 161 11.66 5.24 -15.75
N ARG A 162 12.91 4.76 -15.86
CA ARG A 162 14.09 5.58 -15.55
C ARG A 162 14.28 6.74 -16.53
N GLU A 163 14.07 6.50 -17.83
CA GLU A 163 14.10 7.56 -18.85
C GLU A 163 13.00 8.62 -18.57
N ALA A 164 11.83 8.16 -18.17
CA ALA A 164 10.66 9.02 -17.96
C ALA A 164 10.64 9.75 -16.61
N LYS A 165 11.53 9.42 -15.67
CA LYS A 165 11.45 9.80 -14.25
C LYS A 165 11.33 11.32 -14.04
N ASP A 166 12.13 12.10 -14.76
CA ASP A 166 12.28 13.53 -14.55
C ASP A 166 11.52 14.38 -15.60
N LEU A 167 10.73 13.71 -16.47
CA LEU A 167 9.93 14.37 -17.50
C LEU A 167 8.61 14.92 -16.95
N ALA A 168 8.00 15.85 -17.66
CA ALA A 168 6.66 16.34 -17.40
C ALA A 168 5.59 15.24 -17.56
N ALA A 169 4.42 15.42 -16.97
CA ALA A 169 3.38 14.38 -16.92
C ALA A 169 2.95 13.91 -18.32
N ASP A 170 2.80 14.84 -19.26
CA ASP A 170 2.37 14.52 -20.65
C ASP A 170 3.49 13.81 -21.43
N GLU A 171 4.73 14.20 -21.25
CA GLU A 171 5.89 13.54 -21.85
C GLU A 171 6.05 12.11 -21.30
N ARG A 172 5.90 11.90 -19.97
CA ARG A 172 5.88 10.57 -19.38
C ARG A 172 4.76 9.70 -19.95
N LYS A 173 3.57 10.29 -20.14
CA LYS A 173 2.45 9.58 -20.75
C LYS A 173 2.78 9.18 -22.17
N ALA A 174 3.34 10.07 -23.00
CA ALA A 174 3.72 9.81 -24.38
C ALA A 174 4.75 8.66 -24.48
N ILE A 175 5.83 8.71 -23.68
CA ILE A 175 6.83 7.64 -23.63
C ILE A 175 6.22 6.31 -23.22
N ARG A 176 5.32 6.28 -22.24
CA ARG A 176 4.67 5.03 -21.83
C ARG A 176 3.76 4.47 -22.90
N GLN A 177 3.03 5.32 -23.64
CA GLN A 177 2.20 4.88 -24.74
C GLN A 177 3.03 4.35 -25.91
N ASP A 178 4.16 4.99 -26.20
CA ASP A 178 5.04 4.61 -27.31
C ASP A 178 5.88 3.35 -26.98
N LYS A 179 6.51 3.30 -25.80
CA LYS A 179 7.48 2.25 -25.48
C LYS A 179 6.97 1.18 -24.50
N THR A 180 6.18 1.56 -23.49
CA THR A 180 5.74 0.64 -22.44
C THR A 180 4.57 -0.21 -22.89
N GLN A 181 3.58 0.38 -23.57
CA GLN A 181 2.37 -0.32 -23.97
C GLN A 181 2.66 -1.51 -24.91
N PRO A 182 3.50 -1.41 -25.95
CA PRO A 182 3.83 -2.57 -26.79
C PRO A 182 4.48 -3.73 -26.02
N ILE A 183 5.28 -3.43 -24.97
CA ILE A 183 5.89 -4.47 -24.13
C ILE A 183 4.86 -5.12 -23.21
N ALA A 184 3.88 -4.35 -22.74
CA ALA A 184 2.84 -4.86 -21.85
C ALA A 184 1.79 -5.68 -22.59
N ASP A 185 1.61 -5.44 -23.89
CA ASP A 185 0.64 -6.11 -24.76
C ASP A 185 1.23 -7.38 -25.42
N ALA A 186 2.55 -7.62 -25.33
CA ALA A 186 3.26 -8.77 -25.91
C ALA A 186 3.27 -9.99 -24.98
#